data_5575915812f6952fa886d51c5bb6ab66
#
_entry.id   5575915812f6952fa886d51c5bb6ab66
#
_cell.length_a   1.000
_cell.length_b   1.000
_cell.length_c   1.000
_cell.angle_alpha   90.00
_cell.angle_beta   90.00
_cell.angle_gamma   90.00
#
_symmetry.space_group_name_H-M   'P 1'
#
loop_
_entity.id
_entity.type
_entity.pdbx_description
1 polymer ?
#
loop_
_entity_poly.entity_id
_entity_poly.type
_entity_poly.pdbx_seq_one_letter_code
_entity_poly.pdbx_strand_id
1 'polypeptide(L)'
;MDRKILKFIDKYVKEINESNAAIFLGAGFSVDSGCINWKELLEDIAEDLGLDIEKESDLISLAQYHKNTLGNRSQINQLILNSYGGKDISENHRILARLPISTFWTTNYDSLIEDSLKEIKKIPDVKYTNAHLSQTEPKRDSIIYKMHGDRNHSNDTIILKEDYEEYHVKYAPFITALNGDLITKTFLFIGFSFSDPNLNYILSRMKVDYGNDTQKTHYALMKKVAKEQNEDEGDFIYRETKQKLLIDDLRRYNIQVLEIDSYKTITNILRNIEKKINRSNVFISGSAVDYGDFKEEKSVNFIENLSKQLIRKGYNIVSGFGLGVGSYVIKGALEEIYLKSKTINDNRLLLRPFPQGIENEKSRVELWKKYRKDMISRVGISIFIFGNKIGENTEIIEASGVLEEFKIAHDNNNIIIPIGCTGGASKTIWNIINNDFESYFKNSSNKLKQLFQKFNHNYEKEDELINDIINFIDITVKK
;
A
#
# COMPACT_ATOMS: atom_id res chain seq x y z
N MET A 1 11.75 -7.91 12.79
CA MET A 1 12.04 -7.59 11.37
C MET A 1 13.48 -7.12 11.28
N ASP A 2 14.23 -7.59 10.30
CA ASP A 2 15.65 -7.22 10.12
C ASP A 2 15.81 -5.70 9.92
N ARG A 3 16.95 -5.16 10.41
CA ARG A 3 17.28 -3.72 10.29
C ARG A 3 17.39 -3.25 8.82
N LYS A 4 17.81 -4.15 7.91
CA LYS A 4 17.86 -3.85 6.47
C LYS A 4 16.47 -3.64 5.89
N ILE A 5 15.51 -4.50 6.27
CA ILE A 5 14.10 -4.40 5.85
C ILE A 5 13.45 -3.13 6.39
N LEU A 6 13.71 -2.76 7.65
CA LEU A 6 13.19 -1.52 8.21
C LEU A 6 13.70 -0.27 7.47
N LYS A 7 15.00 -0.22 7.17
CA LYS A 7 15.58 0.86 6.36
C LYS A 7 15.02 0.93 4.95
N PHE A 8 14.75 -0.23 4.34
CA PHE A 8 14.09 -0.31 3.04
C PHE A 8 12.68 0.29 3.12
N ILE A 9 11.87 -0.12 4.11
CA ILE A 9 10.51 0.39 4.29
C ILE A 9 10.52 1.92 4.37
N ASP A 10 11.44 2.51 5.15
CA ASP A 10 11.54 3.96 5.28
C ASP A 10 11.85 4.65 3.94
N LYS A 11 12.79 4.11 3.18
CA LYS A 11 13.15 4.65 1.86
C LYS A 11 12.02 4.48 0.85
N TYR A 12 11.39 3.30 0.82
CA TYR A 12 10.35 3.00 -0.16
C TYR A 12 9.06 3.79 0.11
N VAL A 13 8.70 4.00 1.37
CA VAL A 13 7.59 4.91 1.76
C VAL A 13 7.86 6.33 1.27
N LYS A 14 9.10 6.82 1.35
CA LYS A 14 9.46 8.13 0.79
C LYS A 14 9.23 8.17 -0.73
N GLU A 15 9.70 7.15 -1.47
CA GLU A 15 9.48 7.06 -2.92
C GLU A 15 7.98 6.98 -3.28
N ILE A 16 7.17 6.27 -2.47
CA ILE A 16 5.71 6.24 -2.65
C ILE A 16 5.10 7.64 -2.48
N ASN A 17 5.47 8.35 -1.43
CA ASN A 17 4.96 9.70 -1.15
C ASN A 17 5.37 10.73 -2.23
N GLU A 18 6.50 10.50 -2.89
CA GLU A 18 7.01 11.31 -4.01
C GLU A 18 6.48 10.82 -5.38
N SER A 19 5.58 9.82 -5.42
CA SER A 19 5.05 9.19 -6.65
C SER A 19 6.13 8.55 -7.54
N ASN A 20 7.27 8.18 -6.96
CA ASN A 20 8.42 7.57 -7.63
C ASN A 20 8.52 6.05 -7.43
N ALA A 21 7.51 5.42 -6.81
CA ALA A 21 7.52 3.98 -6.56
C ALA A 21 6.80 3.21 -7.67
N ALA A 22 7.32 2.03 -8.00
CA ALA A 22 6.68 1.06 -8.86
C ALA A 22 6.81 -0.35 -8.28
N ILE A 23 5.89 -1.23 -8.64
CA ILE A 23 5.89 -2.65 -8.25
C ILE A 23 6.13 -3.51 -9.48
N PHE A 24 6.96 -4.54 -9.35
CA PHE A 24 7.09 -5.60 -10.34
C PHE A 24 6.67 -6.93 -9.72
N LEU A 25 5.60 -7.53 -10.24
CA LEU A 25 5.04 -8.79 -9.74
C LEU A 25 5.46 -9.96 -10.63
N GLY A 26 5.95 -11.03 -10.00
CA GLY A 26 6.19 -12.32 -10.64
C GLY A 26 5.20 -13.38 -10.16
N ALA A 27 5.24 -14.57 -10.75
CA ALA A 27 4.33 -15.67 -10.48
C ALA A 27 4.25 -16.06 -9.00
N GLY A 28 5.36 -15.99 -8.27
CA GLY A 28 5.41 -16.29 -6.85
C GLY A 28 4.54 -15.38 -5.97
N PHE A 29 4.10 -14.21 -6.48
CA PHE A 29 3.19 -13.33 -5.75
C PHE A 29 1.74 -13.82 -5.75
N SER A 30 1.34 -14.53 -6.80
CA SER A 30 -0.02 -15.05 -6.99
C SER A 30 -0.24 -16.48 -6.46
N VAL A 31 0.82 -17.13 -5.92
CA VAL A 31 0.73 -18.50 -5.36
C VAL A 31 -0.26 -18.55 -4.18
N ASP A 32 -0.26 -17.56 -3.29
CA ASP A 32 -1.21 -17.48 -2.16
C ASP A 32 -2.68 -17.36 -2.62
N SER A 33 -2.91 -17.01 -3.88
CA SER A 33 -4.23 -16.97 -4.52
C SER A 33 -4.60 -18.28 -5.23
N GLY A 34 -3.74 -19.30 -5.16
CA GLY A 34 -3.93 -20.58 -5.84
C GLY A 34 -3.57 -20.55 -7.32
N CYS A 35 -2.78 -19.56 -7.77
CA CYS A 35 -2.18 -19.60 -9.10
C CYS A 35 -1.01 -20.59 -9.13
N ILE A 36 -0.91 -21.33 -10.21
CA ILE A 36 0.18 -22.28 -10.44
C ILE A 36 1.41 -21.57 -11.02
N ASN A 37 2.58 -22.15 -10.76
CA ASN A 37 3.83 -21.71 -11.40
C ASN A 37 4.00 -22.27 -12.81
N TRP A 38 5.05 -21.85 -13.51
CA TRP A 38 5.31 -22.28 -14.90
C TRP A 38 5.56 -23.79 -15.02
N LYS A 39 6.19 -24.41 -14.05
CA LYS A 39 6.47 -25.84 -14.06
C LYS A 39 5.19 -26.63 -13.95
N GLU A 40 4.32 -26.27 -13.02
CA GLU A 40 2.98 -26.86 -12.86
C GLU A 40 2.09 -26.58 -14.10
N LEU A 41 2.18 -25.40 -14.71
CA LEU A 41 1.43 -25.07 -15.93
C LEU A 41 1.79 -25.99 -17.11
N LEU A 42 3.05 -26.38 -17.23
CA LEU A 42 3.55 -27.14 -18.37
C LEU A 42 3.68 -28.66 -18.06
N GLU A 43 3.18 -29.12 -16.93
CA GLU A 43 3.23 -30.53 -16.52
C GLU A 43 2.48 -31.41 -17.52
N ASP A 44 1.22 -31.10 -17.83
CA ASP A 44 0.42 -31.82 -18.83
C ASP A 44 1.09 -31.84 -20.22
N ILE A 45 1.74 -30.72 -20.58
CA ILE A 45 2.46 -30.56 -21.85
C ILE A 45 3.70 -31.47 -21.90
N ALA A 46 4.41 -31.61 -20.79
CA ALA A 46 5.55 -32.53 -20.70
C ALA A 46 5.10 -33.97 -20.83
N GLU A 47 3.99 -34.35 -20.16
CA GLU A 47 3.41 -35.70 -20.28
C GLU A 47 2.98 -36.01 -21.71
N ASP A 48 2.31 -35.08 -22.41
CA ASP A 48 1.90 -35.23 -23.81
C ASP A 48 3.11 -35.49 -24.75
N LEU A 49 4.28 -34.95 -24.39
CA LEU A 49 5.54 -35.16 -25.12
C LEU A 49 6.31 -36.41 -24.66
N GLY A 50 5.83 -37.12 -23.63
CA GLY A 50 6.52 -38.25 -23.01
C GLY A 50 7.77 -37.82 -22.19
N LEU A 51 7.78 -36.60 -21.71
CA LEU A 51 8.88 -36.02 -20.89
C LEU A 51 8.48 -35.93 -19.44
N ASP A 52 9.49 -35.96 -18.56
CA ASP A 52 9.33 -35.79 -17.11
C ASP A 52 9.66 -34.33 -16.76
N ILE A 53 8.63 -33.58 -16.34
CA ILE A 53 8.75 -32.15 -16.01
C ILE A 53 9.80 -31.88 -14.93
N GLU A 54 10.07 -32.86 -14.03
CA GLU A 54 11.05 -32.70 -12.97
C GLU A 54 12.51 -32.70 -13.48
N LYS A 55 12.72 -33.27 -14.67
CA LYS A 55 14.03 -33.28 -15.35
C LYS A 55 14.22 -32.10 -16.32
N GLU A 56 13.13 -31.36 -16.62
CA GLU A 56 13.17 -30.26 -17.57
C GLU A 56 13.61 -28.97 -16.89
N SER A 57 14.65 -28.34 -17.45
CA SER A 57 15.15 -27.05 -17.00
C SER A 57 14.82 -25.89 -17.93
N ASP A 58 14.53 -26.18 -19.21
CA ASP A 58 14.15 -25.21 -20.25
C ASP A 58 12.65 -25.31 -20.61
N LEU A 59 11.85 -24.72 -19.74
CA LEU A 59 10.39 -24.72 -19.90
C LEU A 59 9.91 -23.96 -21.14
N ILE A 60 10.69 -23.00 -21.61
CA ILE A 60 10.38 -22.20 -22.81
C ILE A 60 10.48 -23.11 -24.05
N SER A 61 11.54 -23.88 -24.16
CA SER A 61 11.72 -24.85 -25.25
C SER A 61 10.68 -25.96 -25.19
N LEU A 62 10.27 -26.39 -23.99
CA LEU A 62 9.23 -27.41 -23.80
C LEU A 62 7.89 -26.99 -24.45
N ALA A 63 7.44 -25.76 -24.16
CA ALA A 63 6.23 -25.20 -24.77
C ALA A 63 6.34 -25.12 -26.28
N GLN A 64 7.52 -24.78 -26.81
CA GLN A 64 7.76 -24.74 -28.25
C GLN A 64 7.70 -26.14 -28.91
N TYR A 65 8.28 -27.14 -28.26
CA TYR A 65 8.24 -28.54 -28.80
C TYR A 65 6.82 -29.06 -28.92
N HIS A 66 5.98 -28.77 -27.91
CA HIS A 66 4.57 -29.14 -27.96
C HIS A 66 3.82 -28.44 -29.10
N LYS A 67 4.01 -27.13 -29.29
CA LYS A 67 3.46 -26.43 -30.47
C LYS A 67 3.90 -27.05 -31.78
N ASN A 68 5.19 -27.37 -31.91
CA ASN A 68 5.75 -27.95 -33.13
C ASN A 68 5.13 -29.34 -33.42
N THR A 69 4.91 -30.14 -32.39
CA THR A 69 4.32 -31.48 -32.51
C THR A 69 2.85 -31.42 -32.89
N LEU A 70 2.06 -30.52 -32.31
CA LEU A 70 0.62 -30.40 -32.60
C LEU A 70 0.30 -29.43 -33.75
N GLY A 71 1.26 -28.66 -34.23
CA GLY A 71 1.10 -27.68 -35.33
C GLY A 71 0.32 -26.42 -34.92
N ASN A 72 -0.08 -26.25 -33.64
CA ASN A 72 -0.81 -25.08 -33.16
C ASN A 72 -0.59 -24.89 -31.65
N ARG A 73 -1.00 -23.72 -31.12
CA ARG A 73 -0.87 -23.36 -29.66
C ARG A 73 -2.18 -23.48 -28.88
N SER A 74 -3.25 -24.03 -29.46
CA SER A 74 -4.60 -23.98 -28.86
C SER A 74 -4.67 -24.60 -27.45
N GLN A 75 -3.98 -25.73 -27.23
CA GLN A 75 -3.94 -26.39 -25.93
C GLN A 75 -3.23 -25.54 -24.87
N ILE A 76 -2.09 -24.94 -25.23
CA ILE A 76 -1.35 -24.02 -24.35
C ILE A 76 -2.22 -22.82 -23.96
N ASN A 77 -2.93 -22.22 -24.93
CA ASN A 77 -3.84 -21.11 -24.70
C ASN A 77 -4.97 -21.50 -23.74
N GLN A 78 -5.52 -22.72 -23.89
CA GLN A 78 -6.59 -23.22 -23.05
C GLN A 78 -6.08 -23.48 -21.61
N LEU A 79 -4.86 -24.01 -21.45
CA LEU A 79 -4.21 -24.19 -20.16
C LEU A 79 -4.03 -22.84 -19.43
N ILE A 80 -3.53 -21.82 -20.13
CA ILE A 80 -3.41 -20.46 -19.54
C ILE A 80 -4.77 -19.94 -19.08
N LEU A 81 -5.79 -20.04 -19.92
CA LEU A 81 -7.13 -19.56 -19.59
C LEU A 81 -7.70 -20.25 -18.34
N ASN A 82 -7.57 -21.57 -18.27
CA ASN A 82 -8.12 -22.40 -17.19
C ASN A 82 -7.35 -22.21 -15.88
N SER A 83 -6.03 -22.18 -15.94
CA SER A 83 -5.15 -22.19 -14.75
C SER A 83 -5.19 -20.89 -13.96
N TYR A 84 -5.41 -19.75 -14.62
CA TYR A 84 -5.42 -18.44 -13.99
C TYR A 84 -6.82 -17.82 -13.85
N GLY A 85 -7.89 -18.58 -14.18
CA GLY A 85 -9.28 -18.16 -14.01
C GLY A 85 -9.84 -18.41 -12.63
N GLY A 86 -10.77 -17.55 -12.14
CA GLY A 86 -11.57 -17.77 -10.93
C GLY A 86 -10.77 -17.86 -9.63
N LYS A 87 -9.61 -17.21 -9.56
CA LYS A 87 -8.76 -17.21 -8.38
C LYS A 87 -9.16 -16.11 -7.40
N ASP A 88 -9.01 -16.39 -6.10
CA ASP A 88 -9.32 -15.44 -5.04
C ASP A 88 -8.21 -14.39 -4.86
N ILE A 89 -8.61 -13.14 -4.63
CA ILE A 89 -7.68 -12.04 -4.34
C ILE A 89 -7.05 -12.28 -2.98
N SER A 90 -5.72 -12.40 -2.91
CA SER A 90 -4.99 -12.54 -1.64
C SER A 90 -4.93 -11.22 -0.86
N GLU A 91 -4.64 -11.30 0.44
CA GLU A 91 -4.42 -10.12 1.28
C GLU A 91 -3.27 -9.23 0.74
N ASN A 92 -2.24 -9.83 0.15
CA ASN A 92 -1.12 -9.07 -0.43
C ASN A 92 -1.59 -8.19 -1.61
N HIS A 93 -2.46 -8.70 -2.49
CA HIS A 93 -3.06 -7.91 -3.58
C HIS A 93 -3.92 -6.77 -3.02
N ARG A 94 -4.75 -7.05 -2.00
CA ARG A 94 -5.58 -6.01 -1.35
C ARG A 94 -4.75 -4.91 -0.71
N ILE A 95 -3.63 -5.25 -0.06
CA ILE A 95 -2.72 -4.23 0.50
C ILE A 95 -2.12 -3.39 -0.64
N LEU A 96 -1.58 -4.00 -1.69
CA LEU A 96 -1.01 -3.26 -2.82
C LEU A 96 -2.04 -2.33 -3.48
N ALA A 97 -3.28 -2.78 -3.64
CA ALA A 97 -4.35 -1.96 -4.20
C ALA A 97 -4.64 -0.71 -3.35
N ARG A 98 -4.54 -0.81 -2.00
CA ARG A 98 -4.75 0.34 -1.10
C ARG A 98 -3.59 1.34 -1.12
N LEU A 99 -2.37 0.90 -1.42
CA LEU A 99 -1.22 1.80 -1.51
C LEU A 99 -1.39 2.82 -2.66
N PRO A 100 -0.88 4.06 -2.52
CA PRO A 100 -0.92 5.07 -3.58
C PRO A 100 0.20 4.84 -4.60
N ILE A 101 0.22 3.67 -5.23
CA ILE A 101 1.17 3.29 -6.27
C ILE A 101 0.45 3.32 -7.62
N SER A 102 0.99 4.10 -8.55
CA SER A 102 0.38 4.31 -9.86
C SER A 102 0.92 3.41 -10.96
N THR A 103 1.97 2.62 -10.69
CA THR A 103 2.65 1.85 -11.74
C THR A 103 2.94 0.43 -11.27
N PHE A 104 2.37 -0.53 -11.99
CA PHE A 104 2.59 -1.96 -11.79
C PHE A 104 3.12 -2.58 -13.09
N TRP A 105 4.09 -3.45 -12.96
CA TRP A 105 4.61 -4.31 -14.02
C TRP A 105 4.47 -5.76 -13.61
N THR A 106 4.17 -6.63 -14.54
CA THR A 106 4.07 -8.06 -14.25
C THR A 106 4.35 -8.92 -15.48
N THR A 107 4.87 -10.11 -15.24
CA THR A 107 4.91 -11.20 -16.21
C THR A 107 3.75 -12.19 -16.03
N ASN A 108 2.89 -11.97 -15.03
CA ASN A 108 1.77 -12.87 -14.74
C ASN A 108 0.62 -12.69 -15.73
N TYR A 109 -0.05 -13.79 -16.06
CA TYR A 109 -1.24 -13.79 -16.93
C TYR A 109 -2.52 -13.48 -16.16
N ASP A 110 -2.55 -13.67 -14.80
CA ASP A 110 -3.73 -13.46 -13.96
C ASP A 110 -4.20 -11.99 -13.94
N SER A 111 -5.42 -11.75 -13.46
CA SER A 111 -6.03 -10.43 -13.32
C SER A 111 -6.15 -9.97 -11.85
N LEU A 112 -5.41 -10.58 -10.92
CA LEU A 112 -5.60 -10.38 -9.49
C LEU A 112 -5.34 -8.95 -9.02
N ILE A 113 -4.33 -8.27 -9.58
CA ILE A 113 -4.04 -6.87 -9.21
C ILE A 113 -5.10 -5.92 -9.78
N GLU A 114 -5.55 -6.14 -11.01
CA GLU A 114 -6.64 -5.37 -11.62
C GLU A 114 -7.93 -5.51 -10.83
N ASP A 115 -8.27 -6.73 -10.45
CA ASP A 115 -9.50 -7.04 -9.73
C ASP A 115 -9.44 -6.50 -8.30
N SER A 116 -8.27 -6.54 -7.65
CA SER A 116 -8.08 -5.93 -6.32
C SER A 116 -8.22 -4.40 -6.33
N LEU A 117 -7.80 -3.73 -7.41
CA LEU A 117 -8.00 -2.29 -7.60
C LEU A 117 -9.49 -1.97 -7.81
N LYS A 118 -10.19 -2.76 -8.63
CA LYS A 118 -11.65 -2.60 -8.85
C LYS A 118 -12.47 -2.86 -7.59
N GLU A 119 -12.07 -3.83 -6.73
CA GLU A 119 -12.72 -4.11 -5.44
C GLU A 119 -12.82 -2.83 -4.56
N ILE A 120 -11.80 -1.98 -4.60
CA ILE A 120 -11.76 -0.70 -3.87
C ILE A 120 -12.14 0.51 -4.74
N LYS A 121 -12.77 0.29 -5.91
CA LYS A 121 -13.25 1.31 -6.85
C LYS A 121 -12.17 2.19 -7.46
N LYS A 122 -10.93 1.71 -7.54
CA LYS A 122 -9.87 2.31 -8.34
C LYS A 122 -10.00 1.85 -9.80
N ILE A 123 -9.56 2.70 -10.72
CA ILE A 123 -9.61 2.46 -12.16
C ILE A 123 -8.24 1.99 -12.64
N PRO A 124 -8.05 0.68 -12.95
CA PRO A 124 -6.82 0.16 -13.55
C PRO A 124 -6.82 0.40 -15.05
N ASP A 125 -5.70 0.88 -15.59
CA ASP A 125 -5.41 1.01 -17.01
C ASP A 125 -4.44 -0.11 -17.43
N VAL A 126 -4.96 -1.18 -18.04
CA VAL A 126 -4.21 -2.42 -18.32
C VAL A 126 -3.60 -2.40 -19.70
N LYS A 127 -2.29 -2.60 -19.79
CA LYS A 127 -1.50 -2.63 -21.03
C LYS A 127 -0.93 -4.03 -21.23
N TYR A 128 -1.40 -4.75 -22.24
CA TYR A 128 -0.90 -6.10 -22.58
C TYR A 128 -0.54 -6.28 -24.07
N THR A 129 -0.81 -5.29 -24.92
CA THR A 129 -0.33 -5.21 -26.31
C THR A 129 0.18 -3.82 -26.63
N ASN A 130 0.96 -3.68 -27.72
CA ASN A 130 1.44 -2.37 -28.17
C ASN A 130 0.30 -1.37 -28.45
N ALA A 131 -0.84 -1.84 -28.97
CA ALA A 131 -2.00 -1.00 -29.21
C ALA A 131 -2.53 -0.35 -27.91
N HIS A 132 -2.51 -1.09 -26.80
CA HIS A 132 -2.96 -0.56 -25.51
C HIS A 132 -2.02 0.51 -24.93
N LEU A 133 -0.74 0.55 -25.33
CA LEU A 133 0.17 1.58 -24.84
C LEU A 133 -0.27 2.99 -25.28
N SER A 134 -0.86 3.11 -26.46
CA SER A 134 -1.37 4.39 -26.98
C SER A 134 -2.77 4.78 -26.47
N GLN A 135 -3.50 3.83 -25.88
CA GLN A 135 -4.82 4.06 -25.29
C GLN A 135 -4.68 4.45 -23.82
N THR A 136 -5.50 5.37 -23.35
CA THR A 136 -5.49 5.79 -21.95
C THR A 136 -6.88 5.64 -21.36
N GLU A 137 -7.01 4.86 -20.29
CA GLU A 137 -8.24 4.79 -19.53
C GLU A 137 -8.48 6.12 -18.81
N PRO A 138 -9.62 6.80 -19.04
CA PRO A 138 -9.91 8.07 -18.41
C PRO A 138 -9.94 7.97 -16.88
N LYS A 139 -9.34 8.95 -16.20
CA LYS A 139 -9.30 9.02 -14.71
C LYS A 139 -8.67 7.79 -14.05
N ARG A 140 -7.76 7.10 -14.72
CA ARG A 140 -7.05 5.95 -14.18
C ARG A 140 -6.32 6.30 -12.88
N ASP A 141 -6.39 5.39 -11.92
CA ASP A 141 -5.62 5.45 -10.67
C ASP A 141 -4.25 4.78 -10.80
N SER A 142 -4.17 3.73 -11.63
CA SER A 142 -2.93 2.95 -11.80
C SER A 142 -2.82 2.39 -13.22
N ILE A 143 -1.58 2.28 -13.71
CA ILE A 143 -1.26 1.60 -14.96
C ILE A 143 -0.66 0.24 -14.62
N ILE A 144 -1.14 -0.79 -15.31
CA ILE A 144 -0.64 -2.17 -15.16
C ILE A 144 -0.10 -2.64 -16.50
N TYR A 145 1.20 -2.86 -16.57
CA TYR A 145 1.87 -3.38 -17.76
C TYR A 145 2.07 -4.89 -17.62
N LYS A 146 1.44 -5.66 -18.47
CA LYS A 146 1.51 -7.13 -18.54
C LYS A 146 2.43 -7.53 -19.68
N MET A 147 3.73 -7.70 -19.37
CA MET A 147 4.77 -7.95 -20.38
C MET A 147 4.56 -9.26 -21.16
N HIS A 148 3.96 -10.25 -20.52
CA HIS A 148 3.72 -11.56 -21.14
C HIS A 148 2.28 -11.75 -21.62
N GLY A 149 1.50 -10.66 -21.69
CA GLY A 149 0.11 -10.71 -22.12
C GLY A 149 -0.87 -10.99 -20.98
N ASP A 150 -2.12 -11.29 -21.34
CA ASP A 150 -3.25 -11.47 -20.43
C ASP A 150 -3.98 -12.78 -20.71
N ARG A 151 -4.43 -13.49 -19.67
CA ARG A 151 -5.14 -14.76 -19.81
C ARG A 151 -6.37 -14.69 -20.71
N ASN A 152 -7.09 -13.56 -20.74
CA ASN A 152 -8.27 -13.39 -21.57
C ASN A 152 -7.91 -13.18 -23.05
N HIS A 153 -6.64 -12.97 -23.35
CA HIS A 153 -6.07 -12.77 -24.68
C HIS A 153 -4.90 -13.74 -24.90
N SER A 154 -5.13 -15.02 -24.62
CA SER A 154 -4.10 -16.07 -24.60
C SER A 154 -3.36 -16.27 -25.93
N ASN A 155 -3.91 -15.81 -27.04
CA ASN A 155 -3.23 -15.83 -28.36
C ASN A 155 -2.01 -14.88 -28.41
N ASP A 156 -2.02 -13.82 -27.61
CA ASP A 156 -0.97 -12.78 -27.56
C ASP A 156 -0.02 -12.97 -26.36
N THR A 157 -0.11 -14.09 -25.65
CA THR A 157 0.75 -14.37 -24.49
C THR A 157 2.14 -14.80 -24.92
N ILE A 158 3.15 -14.42 -24.14
CA ILE A 158 4.56 -14.79 -24.33
C ILE A 158 4.85 -16.05 -23.53
N ILE A 159 4.96 -17.19 -24.20
CA ILE A 159 5.22 -18.50 -23.57
C ILE A 159 6.11 -19.39 -24.42
N LEU A 160 6.03 -19.26 -25.77
CA LEU A 160 6.80 -20.07 -26.72
C LEU A 160 8.19 -19.46 -26.92
N LYS A 161 9.15 -20.29 -27.30
CA LYS A 161 10.51 -19.82 -27.59
C LYS A 161 10.53 -18.77 -28.72
N GLU A 162 9.73 -18.92 -29.73
CA GLU A 162 9.59 -17.93 -30.79
C GLU A 162 9.04 -16.60 -30.29
N ASP A 163 8.14 -16.58 -29.27
CA ASP A 163 7.62 -15.35 -28.69
C ASP A 163 8.76 -14.56 -28.00
N TYR A 164 9.70 -15.26 -27.34
CA TYR A 164 10.88 -14.63 -26.70
C TYR A 164 11.90 -14.15 -27.74
N GLU A 165 12.11 -14.90 -28.79
CA GLU A 165 13.05 -14.55 -29.88
C GLU A 165 12.61 -13.27 -30.61
N GLU A 166 11.30 -13.10 -30.84
CA GLU A 166 10.73 -11.92 -31.50
C GLU A 166 10.48 -10.75 -30.55
N TYR A 167 10.53 -10.96 -29.22
CA TYR A 167 10.07 -10.00 -28.22
C TYR A 167 10.72 -8.63 -28.36
N HIS A 168 12.01 -8.57 -28.55
CA HIS A 168 12.76 -7.31 -28.63
C HIS A 168 12.43 -6.46 -29.85
N VAL A 169 11.85 -7.05 -30.90
CA VAL A 169 11.36 -6.34 -32.09
C VAL A 169 9.86 -6.05 -31.94
N LYS A 170 9.07 -7.08 -31.66
CA LYS A 170 7.60 -7.01 -31.61
C LYS A 170 7.10 -6.15 -30.44
N TYR A 171 7.75 -6.22 -29.29
CA TYR A 171 7.37 -5.49 -28.07
C TYR A 171 8.38 -4.37 -27.70
N ALA A 172 9.12 -3.84 -28.66
CA ALA A 172 10.03 -2.70 -28.45
C ALA A 172 9.39 -1.52 -27.72
N PRO A 173 8.12 -1.13 -27.92
CA PRO A 173 7.45 -0.09 -27.14
C PRO A 173 7.31 -0.44 -25.66
N PHE A 174 7.04 -1.71 -25.28
CA PHE A 174 7.03 -2.14 -23.87
C PHE A 174 8.42 -2.04 -23.25
N ILE A 175 9.45 -2.47 -23.97
CA ILE A 175 10.85 -2.36 -23.52
C ILE A 175 11.20 -0.89 -23.24
N THR A 176 10.82 0.01 -24.14
CA THR A 176 11.05 1.45 -23.99
C THR A 176 10.33 2.02 -22.77
N ALA A 177 9.06 1.62 -22.56
CA ALA A 177 8.28 2.04 -21.39
C ALA A 177 8.90 1.55 -20.07
N LEU A 178 9.32 0.27 -20.01
CA LEU A 178 9.95 -0.29 -18.82
C LEU A 178 11.31 0.37 -18.54
N ASN A 179 12.12 0.62 -19.55
CA ASN A 179 13.38 1.35 -19.40
C ASN A 179 13.16 2.75 -18.80
N GLY A 180 12.15 3.48 -19.29
CA GLY A 180 11.79 4.79 -18.76
C GLY A 180 11.38 4.73 -17.29
N ASP A 181 10.57 3.72 -16.92
CA ASP A 181 10.14 3.53 -15.55
C ASP A 181 11.30 3.10 -14.62
N LEU A 182 12.19 2.20 -15.07
CA LEU A 182 13.36 1.77 -14.28
C LEU A 182 14.35 2.92 -14.01
N ILE A 183 14.44 3.90 -14.91
CA ILE A 183 15.27 5.11 -14.71
C ILE A 183 14.62 6.06 -13.70
N THR A 184 13.30 6.25 -13.80
CA THR A 184 12.61 7.31 -13.07
C THR A 184 12.03 6.85 -11.74
N LYS A 185 11.73 5.55 -11.58
CA LYS A 185 11.04 4.98 -10.41
C LYS A 185 11.91 3.99 -9.66
N THR A 186 11.66 3.87 -8.37
CA THR A 186 12.21 2.82 -7.50
C THR A 186 11.28 1.62 -7.51
N PHE A 187 11.76 0.51 -8.07
CA PHE A 187 11.00 -0.73 -8.14
C PHE A 187 11.13 -1.58 -6.89
N LEU A 188 10.02 -2.23 -6.52
CA LEU A 188 10.01 -3.36 -5.61
C LEU A 188 9.56 -4.61 -6.37
N PHE A 189 10.47 -5.56 -6.56
CA PHE A 189 10.21 -6.87 -7.16
C PHE A 189 9.70 -7.83 -6.10
N ILE A 190 8.54 -8.48 -6.35
CA ILE A 190 7.92 -9.43 -5.42
C ILE A 190 7.51 -10.68 -6.19
N GLY A 191 7.89 -11.86 -5.68
CA GLY A 191 7.54 -13.14 -6.31
C GLY A 191 8.19 -13.39 -7.66
N PHE A 192 9.32 -12.74 -7.94
CA PHE A 192 10.04 -12.80 -9.20
C PHE A 192 11.36 -13.56 -9.04
N SER A 193 11.63 -14.50 -9.95
CA SER A 193 12.83 -15.37 -9.89
C SER A 193 14.07 -14.79 -10.56
N PHE A 194 13.96 -13.74 -11.36
CA PHE A 194 15.01 -13.18 -12.21
C PHE A 194 15.55 -14.16 -13.26
N SER A 195 14.77 -15.18 -13.60
CA SER A 195 15.12 -16.13 -14.68
C SER A 195 14.52 -15.73 -16.04
N ASP A 196 13.69 -14.68 -16.08
CA ASP A 196 13.03 -14.21 -17.31
C ASP A 196 14.06 -13.60 -18.29
N PRO A 197 14.15 -14.14 -19.53
CA PRO A 197 15.13 -13.67 -20.50
C PRO A 197 14.89 -12.23 -20.97
N ASN A 198 13.63 -11.81 -21.09
CA ASN A 198 13.28 -10.46 -21.54
C ASN A 198 13.68 -9.41 -20.51
N LEU A 199 13.40 -9.66 -19.21
CA LEU A 199 13.81 -8.75 -18.15
C LEU A 199 15.34 -8.69 -18.02
N ASN A 200 16.02 -9.85 -18.10
CA ASN A 200 17.49 -9.91 -18.05
C ASN A 200 18.12 -9.12 -19.19
N TYR A 201 17.55 -9.21 -20.39
CA TYR A 201 17.98 -8.40 -21.54
C TYR A 201 17.83 -6.90 -21.23
N ILE A 202 16.67 -6.47 -20.73
CA ILE A 202 16.37 -5.06 -20.42
C ILE A 202 17.36 -4.54 -19.36
N LEU A 203 17.53 -5.26 -18.25
CA LEU A 203 18.46 -4.88 -17.18
C LEU A 203 19.90 -4.76 -17.67
N SER A 204 20.33 -5.69 -18.54
CA SER A 204 21.67 -5.67 -19.13
C SER A 204 21.91 -4.45 -20.01
N ARG A 205 20.91 -4.10 -20.84
CA ARG A 205 20.98 -2.91 -21.72
C ARG A 205 21.01 -1.62 -20.90
N MET A 206 20.18 -1.49 -19.88
CA MET A 206 20.19 -0.34 -19.00
C MET A 206 21.56 -0.09 -18.36
N LYS A 207 22.23 -1.15 -17.93
CA LYS A 207 23.57 -1.02 -17.37
C LYS A 207 24.57 -0.51 -18.38
N VAL A 208 24.51 -0.96 -19.64
CA VAL A 208 25.40 -0.50 -20.72
C VAL A 208 25.12 0.97 -21.06
N ASP A 209 23.85 1.34 -21.14
CA ASP A 209 23.44 2.67 -21.63
C ASP A 209 23.63 3.79 -20.59
N TYR A 210 23.46 3.49 -19.29
CA TYR A 210 23.42 4.51 -18.23
C TYR A 210 24.54 4.40 -17.17
N GLY A 211 25.31 3.32 -17.14
CA GLY A 211 26.33 3.11 -16.10
C GLY A 211 25.77 2.89 -14.69
N ASN A 212 26.62 2.85 -13.67
CA ASN A 212 26.20 2.59 -12.28
C ASN A 212 25.84 3.86 -11.50
N ASP A 213 26.37 5.02 -11.85
CA ASP A 213 26.34 6.22 -11.00
C ASP A 213 25.04 7.02 -11.07
N THR A 214 24.20 6.76 -12.06
CA THR A 214 22.93 7.49 -12.29
C THR A 214 21.69 6.65 -12.05
N GLN A 215 21.81 5.37 -11.71
CA GLN A 215 20.67 4.47 -11.56
C GLN A 215 20.05 4.55 -10.17
N LYS A 216 18.71 4.53 -10.12
CA LYS A 216 17.95 4.35 -8.87
C LYS A 216 18.24 2.98 -8.27
N THR A 217 18.21 2.88 -6.94
CA THR A 217 18.27 1.59 -6.25
C THR A 217 16.91 0.94 -6.30
N HIS A 218 16.83 -0.27 -6.84
CA HIS A 218 15.65 -1.11 -6.80
C HIS A 218 15.76 -2.14 -5.68
N TYR A 219 14.64 -2.76 -5.31
CA TYR A 219 14.59 -3.74 -4.23
C TYR A 219 13.90 -5.02 -4.71
N ALA A 220 14.34 -6.17 -4.19
CA ALA A 220 13.71 -7.46 -4.45
C ALA A 220 13.52 -8.23 -3.14
N LEU A 221 12.33 -8.80 -2.92
CA LEU A 221 12.07 -9.72 -1.82
C LEU A 221 12.34 -11.14 -2.28
N MET A 222 13.29 -11.81 -1.65
CA MET A 222 13.69 -13.19 -2.00
C MET A 222 13.68 -14.07 -0.77
N LYS A 223 12.97 -15.21 -0.84
CA LYS A 223 12.99 -16.19 0.24
C LYS A 223 14.37 -16.84 0.32
N LYS A 224 14.94 -16.85 1.52
CA LYS A 224 16.20 -17.54 1.81
C LYS A 224 16.08 -19.02 1.51
N VAL A 225 17.06 -19.59 0.84
CA VAL A 225 17.18 -21.03 0.69
C VAL A 225 17.33 -21.64 2.08
N ALA A 226 16.48 -22.60 2.40
CA ALA A 226 16.55 -23.41 3.62
C ALA A 226 16.71 -24.86 3.22
N LYS A 227 17.40 -25.64 4.06
CA LYS A 227 17.56 -27.07 3.85
C LYS A 227 16.21 -27.76 3.94
N GLU A 228 15.87 -28.57 2.96
CA GLU A 228 14.62 -29.34 2.91
C GLU A 228 14.76 -30.64 3.72
N GLN A 229 13.61 -31.18 4.11
CA GLN A 229 13.59 -32.43 4.86
C GLN A 229 14.09 -33.56 3.94
N ASN A 230 15.16 -34.27 4.35
CA ASN A 230 15.85 -35.33 3.60
C ASN A 230 16.72 -34.84 2.41
N GLU A 231 17.00 -33.56 2.27
CA GLU A 231 17.92 -33.05 1.27
C GLU A 231 19.38 -33.38 1.62
N ASP A 232 20.16 -33.79 0.60
CA ASP A 232 21.60 -33.96 0.76
C ASP A 232 22.29 -32.63 1.11
N GLU A 233 23.36 -32.68 1.89
CA GLU A 233 24.11 -31.49 2.28
C GLU A 233 24.75 -30.79 1.06
N GLY A 234 25.23 -31.58 0.10
CA GLY A 234 25.80 -31.06 -1.14
C GLY A 234 24.78 -30.29 -1.97
N ASP A 235 23.57 -30.80 -2.12
CA ASP A 235 22.48 -30.15 -2.86
C ASP A 235 22.04 -28.86 -2.17
N PHE A 236 21.92 -28.88 -0.85
CA PHE A 236 21.63 -27.66 -0.08
C PHE A 236 22.69 -26.59 -0.27
N ILE A 237 23.99 -26.94 -0.11
CA ILE A 237 25.11 -26.01 -0.31
C ILE A 237 25.14 -25.47 -1.74
N TYR A 238 24.85 -26.30 -2.74
CA TYR A 238 24.75 -25.89 -4.14
C TYR A 238 23.65 -24.83 -4.34
N ARG A 239 22.42 -25.08 -3.83
CA ARG A 239 21.30 -24.14 -3.93
C ARG A 239 21.59 -22.83 -3.20
N GLU A 240 22.19 -22.91 -2.00
CA GLU A 240 22.57 -21.71 -1.22
C GLU A 240 23.63 -20.89 -1.96
N THR A 241 24.63 -21.55 -2.51
CA THR A 241 25.71 -20.90 -3.28
C THR A 241 25.12 -20.23 -4.54
N LYS A 242 24.27 -20.93 -5.28
CA LYS A 242 23.59 -20.39 -6.47
C LYS A 242 22.77 -19.14 -6.14
N GLN A 243 22.04 -19.15 -5.01
CA GLN A 243 21.29 -17.97 -4.55
C GLN A 243 22.22 -16.81 -4.22
N LYS A 244 23.34 -17.04 -3.52
CA LYS A 244 24.33 -15.99 -3.21
C LYS A 244 24.91 -15.35 -4.47
N LEU A 245 25.27 -16.17 -5.46
CA LEU A 245 25.81 -15.69 -6.73
C LEU A 245 24.76 -14.86 -7.50
N LEU A 246 23.49 -15.27 -7.50
CA LEU A 246 22.40 -14.49 -8.10
C LEU A 246 22.23 -13.14 -7.39
N ILE A 247 22.24 -13.12 -6.05
CA ILE A 247 22.15 -11.88 -5.28
C ILE A 247 23.27 -10.93 -5.61
N ASP A 248 24.49 -11.44 -5.77
CA ASP A 248 25.66 -10.63 -6.13
C ASP A 248 25.56 -10.11 -7.58
N ASP A 249 25.04 -10.92 -8.50
CA ASP A 249 24.83 -10.48 -9.89
C ASP A 249 23.76 -9.39 -9.99
N LEU A 250 22.66 -9.49 -9.23
CA LEU A 250 21.59 -8.47 -9.19
C LEU A 250 22.10 -7.11 -8.70
N ARG A 251 23.13 -7.06 -7.86
CA ARG A 251 23.77 -5.79 -7.45
C ARG A 251 24.37 -5.03 -8.63
N ARG A 252 24.77 -5.71 -9.69
CA ARG A 252 25.27 -5.08 -10.94
C ARG A 252 24.21 -4.21 -11.61
N TYR A 253 22.94 -4.50 -11.36
CA TYR A 253 21.76 -3.76 -11.87
C TYR A 253 21.16 -2.82 -10.81
N ASN A 254 21.90 -2.50 -9.76
CA ASN A 254 21.42 -1.70 -8.64
C ASN A 254 20.18 -2.28 -7.93
N ILE A 255 19.98 -3.59 -7.99
CA ILE A 255 18.90 -4.29 -7.30
C ILE A 255 19.43 -4.81 -5.96
N GLN A 256 18.91 -4.27 -4.86
CA GLN A 256 19.20 -4.73 -3.51
C GLN A 256 18.23 -5.82 -3.11
N VAL A 257 18.73 -7.05 -2.95
CA VAL A 257 17.92 -8.17 -2.47
C VAL A 257 17.75 -8.08 -0.95
N LEU A 258 16.51 -8.21 -0.52
CA LEU A 258 16.09 -8.32 0.87
C LEU A 258 15.66 -9.76 1.12
N GLU A 259 16.52 -10.50 1.79
CA GLU A 259 16.25 -11.90 2.11
C GLU A 259 15.19 -11.99 3.21
N ILE A 260 14.20 -12.86 3.00
CA ILE A 260 13.10 -13.12 3.92
C ILE A 260 13.05 -14.62 4.29
N ASP A 261 12.66 -14.93 5.51
CA ASP A 261 12.61 -16.32 5.99
C ASP A 261 11.37 -17.08 5.49
N SER A 262 10.28 -16.37 5.21
CA SER A 262 9.02 -16.95 4.72
C SER A 262 8.22 -15.96 3.87
N TYR A 263 7.33 -16.47 3.03
CA TYR A 263 6.42 -15.64 2.22
C TYR A 263 5.45 -14.81 3.08
N LYS A 264 5.09 -15.26 4.29
CA LYS A 264 4.31 -14.47 5.27
C LYS A 264 5.00 -13.15 5.66
N THR A 265 6.33 -13.09 5.53
CA THR A 265 7.10 -11.87 5.78
C THR A 265 6.76 -10.77 4.76
N ILE A 266 6.37 -11.13 3.53
CA ILE A 266 5.92 -10.19 2.49
C ILE A 266 4.70 -9.42 2.99
N THR A 267 3.67 -10.12 3.48
CA THR A 267 2.47 -9.50 4.04
C THR A 267 2.81 -8.53 5.17
N ASN A 268 3.74 -8.92 6.06
CA ASN A 268 4.17 -8.05 7.15
C ASN A 268 4.91 -6.80 6.65
N ILE A 269 5.74 -6.93 5.62
CA ILE A 269 6.45 -5.79 5.00
C ILE A 269 5.44 -4.83 4.37
N LEU A 270 4.51 -5.34 3.56
CA LEU A 270 3.48 -4.54 2.89
C LEU A 270 2.58 -3.83 3.90
N ARG A 271 2.13 -4.51 4.96
CA ARG A 271 1.37 -3.89 6.06
C ARG A 271 2.15 -2.79 6.77
N ASN A 272 3.45 -2.95 6.96
CA ASN A 272 4.29 -1.90 7.58
C ASN A 272 4.46 -0.69 6.65
N ILE A 273 4.58 -0.90 5.34
CA ILE A 273 4.58 0.18 4.35
C ILE A 273 3.23 0.93 4.42
N GLU A 274 2.11 0.21 4.35
CA GLU A 274 0.76 0.78 4.44
C GLU A 274 0.58 1.58 5.75
N LYS A 275 0.95 0.99 6.88
CA LYS A 275 0.88 1.64 8.18
C LYS A 275 1.71 2.93 8.25
N LYS A 276 2.92 2.94 7.68
CA LYS A 276 3.76 4.14 7.65
C LYS A 276 3.19 5.24 6.77
N ILE A 277 2.63 4.88 5.61
CA ILE A 277 1.95 5.84 4.72
C ILE A 277 0.74 6.45 5.45
N ASN A 278 -0.10 5.60 6.04
CA ASN A 278 -1.28 6.07 6.76
C ASN A 278 -0.93 6.95 7.97
N ARG A 279 0.22 6.75 8.61
CA ARG A 279 0.69 7.60 9.72
C ARG A 279 1.06 9.03 9.31
N SER A 280 1.20 9.30 8.01
CA SER A 280 1.32 10.66 7.50
C SER A 280 -0.02 11.41 7.48
N ASN A 281 -1.13 10.70 7.66
CA ASN A 281 -2.49 11.25 7.62
C ASN A 281 -3.08 11.26 9.04
N VAL A 282 -3.55 12.43 9.45
CA VAL A 282 -4.16 12.68 10.76
C VAL A 282 -5.64 12.98 10.57
N PHE A 283 -6.50 12.18 11.19
CA PHE A 283 -7.92 12.46 11.29
C PHE A 283 -8.20 13.29 12.53
N ILE A 284 -8.86 14.43 12.36
CA ILE A 284 -9.37 15.23 13.48
C ILE A 284 -10.87 15.01 13.57
N SER A 285 -11.27 14.25 14.59
CA SER A 285 -12.65 13.95 14.94
C SER A 285 -13.11 14.86 16.05
N GLY A 286 -14.28 15.44 15.88
CA GLY A 286 -14.91 16.26 16.90
C GLY A 286 -16.13 17.01 16.39
N SER A 287 -16.99 17.40 17.32
CA SER A 287 -18.10 18.33 17.12
C SER A 287 -18.31 19.12 18.38
N ALA A 288 -18.71 20.37 18.26
CA ALA A 288 -19.00 21.22 19.40
C ALA A 288 -20.15 22.17 19.08
N VAL A 289 -21.23 22.03 19.81
CA VAL A 289 -22.30 23.05 19.91
C VAL A 289 -22.08 23.91 21.15
N ASP A 290 -21.30 23.40 22.10
CA ASP A 290 -20.83 24.08 23.29
C ASP A 290 -19.38 23.66 23.57
N TYR A 291 -18.54 24.62 23.86
CA TYR A 291 -17.12 24.39 24.18
C TYR A 291 -16.83 24.24 25.67
N GLY A 292 -17.87 24.36 26.52
CA GLY A 292 -17.78 24.20 27.97
C GLY A 292 -16.73 25.07 28.61
N ASP A 293 -15.98 24.53 29.59
CA ASP A 293 -14.93 25.24 30.34
C ASP A 293 -13.78 25.73 29.44
N PHE A 294 -13.63 25.18 28.21
CA PHE A 294 -12.56 25.60 27.29
C PHE A 294 -12.82 26.97 26.66
N LYS A 295 -14.09 27.43 26.68
CA LYS A 295 -14.60 28.69 26.08
C LYS A 295 -14.38 28.76 24.56
N GLU A 296 -15.25 29.47 23.87
CA GLU A 296 -15.27 29.51 22.39
C GLU A 296 -13.98 30.08 21.79
N GLU A 297 -13.53 31.24 22.23
CA GLU A 297 -12.33 31.90 21.69
C GLU A 297 -11.08 31.00 21.81
N LYS A 298 -10.87 30.42 22.99
CA LYS A 298 -9.77 29.51 23.26
C LYS A 298 -9.87 28.23 22.39
N SER A 299 -11.09 27.69 22.24
CA SER A 299 -11.35 26.49 21.42
C SER A 299 -11.05 26.72 19.94
N VAL A 300 -11.50 27.85 19.41
CA VAL A 300 -11.24 28.24 18.02
C VAL A 300 -9.75 28.36 17.78
N ASN A 301 -9.04 29.11 18.63
CA ASN A 301 -7.59 29.28 18.51
C ASN A 301 -6.85 27.93 18.61
N PHE A 302 -7.25 27.06 19.54
CA PHE A 302 -6.67 25.72 19.67
C PHE A 302 -6.84 24.88 18.41
N ILE A 303 -8.06 24.79 17.85
CA ILE A 303 -8.35 23.98 16.68
C ILE A 303 -7.57 24.49 15.45
N GLU A 304 -7.58 25.80 15.23
CA GLU A 304 -6.85 26.41 14.11
C GLU A 304 -5.33 26.19 14.23
N ASN A 305 -4.75 26.46 15.40
CA ASN A 305 -3.31 26.31 15.61
C ASN A 305 -2.87 24.85 15.62
N LEU A 306 -3.67 23.91 16.12
CA LEU A 306 -3.40 22.47 16.01
C LEU A 306 -3.29 22.07 14.53
N SER A 307 -4.25 22.48 13.70
CA SER A 307 -4.26 22.19 12.26
C SER A 307 -3.04 22.81 11.55
N LYS A 308 -2.71 24.07 11.85
CA LYS A 308 -1.49 24.73 11.34
C LYS A 308 -0.22 23.96 11.68
N GLN A 309 -0.08 23.55 12.94
CA GLN A 309 1.11 22.83 13.40
C GLN A 309 1.23 21.45 12.78
N LEU A 310 0.13 20.72 12.63
CA LEU A 310 0.14 19.42 11.94
C LEU A 310 0.58 19.56 10.48
N ILE A 311 0.03 20.52 9.72
CA ILE A 311 0.45 20.81 8.34
C ILE A 311 1.94 21.22 8.32
N ARG A 312 2.38 22.10 9.22
CA ARG A 312 3.79 22.54 9.32
C ARG A 312 4.75 21.38 9.58
N LYS A 313 4.33 20.40 10.38
CA LYS A 313 5.11 19.18 10.66
C LYS A 313 5.10 18.15 9.54
N GLY A 314 4.40 18.40 8.43
CA GLY A 314 4.36 17.50 7.27
C GLY A 314 3.21 16.52 7.27
N TYR A 315 2.30 16.55 8.23
CA TYR A 315 1.11 15.70 8.25
C TYR A 315 0.04 16.22 7.29
N ASN A 316 -0.74 15.29 6.72
CA ASN A 316 -1.95 15.61 5.98
C ASN A 316 -3.13 15.51 6.94
N ILE A 317 -4.13 16.37 6.77
CA ILE A 317 -5.34 16.39 7.63
C ILE A 317 -6.51 15.78 6.87
N VAL A 318 -7.22 14.89 7.54
CA VAL A 318 -8.52 14.34 7.12
C VAL A 318 -9.58 14.85 8.09
N SER A 319 -10.67 15.42 7.57
CA SER A 319 -11.77 15.94 8.39
C SER A 319 -13.13 15.56 7.84
N GLY A 320 -14.01 15.10 8.73
CA GLY A 320 -15.42 14.84 8.46
C GLY A 320 -16.29 16.09 8.50
N PHE A 321 -15.72 17.26 8.71
CA PHE A 321 -16.42 18.55 8.82
C PHE A 321 -17.45 18.59 9.96
N GLY A 322 -17.07 18.13 11.16
CA GLY A 322 -17.95 18.16 12.33
C GLY A 322 -18.35 19.60 12.72
N LEU A 323 -19.60 19.76 13.16
CA LEU A 323 -20.17 21.05 13.56
C LEU A 323 -19.31 21.70 14.65
N GLY A 324 -19.02 23.01 14.52
CA GLY A 324 -18.23 23.78 15.49
C GLY A 324 -16.73 23.44 15.53
N VAL A 325 -16.27 22.43 14.77
CA VAL A 325 -14.86 22.02 14.71
C VAL A 325 -14.31 22.09 13.29
N GLY A 326 -15.05 21.53 12.33
CA GLY A 326 -14.56 21.32 10.97
C GLY A 326 -14.14 22.60 10.24
N SER A 327 -14.88 23.69 10.38
CA SER A 327 -14.56 24.99 9.76
C SER A 327 -13.22 25.55 10.25
N TYR A 328 -12.93 25.41 11.54
CA TYR A 328 -11.68 25.90 12.12
C TYR A 328 -10.49 25.00 11.80
N VAL A 329 -10.71 23.67 11.70
CA VAL A 329 -9.70 22.74 11.17
C VAL A 329 -9.30 23.14 9.75
N ILE A 330 -10.28 23.41 8.89
CA ILE A 330 -10.05 23.83 7.49
C ILE A 330 -9.32 25.16 7.43
N LYS A 331 -9.79 26.17 8.18
CA LYS A 331 -9.17 27.50 8.20
C LYS A 331 -7.70 27.41 8.58
N GLY A 332 -7.38 26.72 9.70
CA GLY A 332 -6.00 26.57 10.14
C GLY A 332 -5.11 25.82 9.13
N ALA A 333 -5.62 24.74 8.53
CA ALA A 333 -4.89 23.98 7.52
C ALA A 333 -4.63 24.80 6.25
N LEU A 334 -5.65 25.47 5.70
CA LEU A 334 -5.53 26.28 4.49
C LEU A 334 -4.61 27.48 4.68
N GLU A 335 -4.67 28.13 5.85
CA GLU A 335 -3.78 29.26 6.15
C GLU A 335 -2.30 28.83 6.08
N GLU A 336 -1.95 27.68 6.62
CA GLU A 336 -0.56 27.19 6.55
C GLU A 336 -0.18 26.73 5.13
N ILE A 337 -1.12 26.05 4.42
CA ILE A 337 -0.88 25.58 3.05
C ILE A 337 -0.66 26.74 2.09
N TYR A 338 -1.51 27.77 2.11
CA TYR A 338 -1.49 28.85 1.14
C TYR A 338 -0.54 30.00 1.49
N LEU A 339 -0.37 30.32 2.78
CA LEU A 339 0.43 31.47 3.18
C LEU A 339 1.90 31.15 3.45
N LYS A 340 2.23 29.90 3.78
CA LYS A 340 3.59 29.54 4.24
C LYS A 340 4.26 28.44 3.42
N SER A 341 3.49 27.61 2.71
CA SER A 341 4.08 26.56 1.84
C SER A 341 4.58 27.17 0.53
N LYS A 342 5.77 26.74 0.10
CA LYS A 342 6.34 27.13 -1.21
C LYS A 342 5.60 26.52 -2.40
N THR A 343 4.88 25.41 -2.17
CA THR A 343 4.12 24.69 -3.19
C THR A 343 2.76 24.31 -2.61
N ILE A 344 1.71 24.49 -3.39
CA ILE A 344 0.36 24.05 -3.05
C ILE A 344 0.25 22.57 -3.43
N ASN A 345 -0.10 21.73 -2.47
CA ASN A 345 -0.37 20.31 -2.70
C ASN A 345 -1.77 20.00 -2.19
N ASP A 346 -2.68 19.65 -3.10
CA ASP A 346 -4.10 19.41 -2.82
C ASP A 346 -4.34 18.20 -1.90
N ASN A 347 -3.36 17.32 -1.79
CA ASN A 347 -3.46 16.14 -0.94
C ASN A 347 -3.23 16.42 0.56
N ARG A 348 -2.85 17.64 0.94
CA ARG A 348 -2.56 18.02 2.34
C ARG A 348 -3.81 18.13 3.22
N LEU A 349 -4.97 18.38 2.61
CA LEU A 349 -6.25 18.49 3.30
C LEU A 349 -7.33 17.70 2.56
N LEU A 350 -7.78 16.60 3.14
CA LEU A 350 -8.83 15.76 2.62
C LEU A 350 -10.13 16.01 3.37
N LEU A 351 -11.09 16.67 2.71
CA LEU A 351 -12.41 16.95 3.27
C LEU A 351 -13.40 15.86 2.88
N ARG A 352 -14.10 15.35 3.88
CA ARG A 352 -15.14 14.34 3.74
C ARG A 352 -16.39 14.76 4.53
N PRO A 353 -17.11 15.83 4.10
CA PRO A 353 -18.32 16.26 4.77
C PRO A 353 -19.40 15.17 4.67
N PHE A 354 -20.09 14.91 5.78
CA PHE A 354 -21.15 13.90 5.81
C PHE A 354 -22.32 14.29 4.91
N PRO A 355 -22.80 13.37 4.05
CA PRO A 355 -23.99 13.62 3.22
C PRO A 355 -25.20 14.00 4.09
N GLN A 356 -25.85 15.09 3.74
CA GLN A 356 -27.06 15.59 4.40
C GLN A 356 -28.31 15.33 3.53
N GLY A 357 -29.52 15.52 4.08
CA GLY A 357 -30.75 15.42 3.32
C GLY A 357 -31.23 14.00 2.98
N ILE A 358 -30.72 12.98 3.69
CA ILE A 358 -31.16 11.60 3.52
C ILE A 358 -32.40 11.36 4.45
N GLU A 359 -33.57 11.27 3.88
CA GLU A 359 -34.83 11.13 4.61
C GLU A 359 -34.97 9.78 5.34
N ASN A 360 -34.53 8.69 4.71
CA ASN A 360 -34.58 7.35 5.31
C ASN A 360 -33.47 7.17 6.33
N GLU A 361 -33.82 7.04 7.61
CA GLU A 361 -32.89 6.93 8.72
C GLU A 361 -31.99 5.70 8.63
N LYS A 362 -32.53 4.53 8.25
CA LYS A 362 -31.69 3.31 8.09
C LYS A 362 -30.64 3.49 7.01
N SER A 363 -31.03 4.02 5.86
CA SER A 363 -30.13 4.29 4.74
C SER A 363 -29.05 5.31 5.12
N ARG A 364 -29.44 6.35 5.89
CA ARG A 364 -28.51 7.36 6.42
C ARG A 364 -27.47 6.75 7.35
N VAL A 365 -27.89 5.94 8.31
CA VAL A 365 -26.99 5.29 9.28
C VAL A 365 -26.00 4.34 8.56
N GLU A 366 -26.48 3.52 7.63
CA GLU A 366 -25.62 2.62 6.85
C GLU A 366 -24.62 3.39 5.98
N LEU A 367 -25.07 4.44 5.29
CA LEU A 367 -24.20 5.27 4.47
C LEU A 367 -23.15 5.97 5.33
N TRP A 368 -23.53 6.56 6.45
CA TRP A 368 -22.59 7.23 7.36
C TRP A 368 -21.58 6.26 7.95
N LYS A 369 -21.98 5.01 8.26
CA LYS A 369 -21.06 3.97 8.73
C LYS A 369 -20.04 3.58 7.65
N LYS A 370 -20.47 3.39 6.40
CA LYS A 370 -19.57 3.14 5.26
C LYS A 370 -18.62 4.31 5.07
N TYR A 371 -19.13 5.52 5.17
CA TYR A 371 -18.37 6.75 4.98
C TYR A 371 -17.28 6.94 6.04
N ARG A 372 -17.63 6.73 7.33
CA ARG A 372 -16.65 6.72 8.43
C ARG A 372 -15.55 5.69 8.22
N LYS A 373 -15.92 4.47 7.83
CA LYS A 373 -14.95 3.41 7.54
C LYS A 373 -13.99 3.81 6.41
N ASP A 374 -14.49 4.35 5.30
CA ASP A 374 -13.64 4.80 4.19
C ASP A 374 -12.70 5.93 4.63
N MET A 375 -13.20 6.91 5.36
CA MET A 375 -12.42 8.05 5.84
C MET A 375 -11.32 7.63 6.81
N ILE A 376 -11.64 6.81 7.81
CA ILE A 376 -10.71 6.42 8.89
C ILE A 376 -9.73 5.33 8.43
N SER A 377 -10.06 4.54 7.40
CA SER A 377 -9.12 3.55 6.83
C SER A 377 -7.87 4.16 6.17
N ARG A 378 -7.93 5.45 5.83
CA ARG A 378 -6.86 6.19 5.15
C ARG A 378 -5.91 6.91 6.08
N VAL A 379 -6.14 6.82 7.38
CA VAL A 379 -5.35 7.53 8.39
C VAL A 379 -4.70 6.57 9.37
N GLY A 380 -3.57 6.97 9.93
CA GLY A 380 -2.89 6.19 10.97
C GLY A 380 -2.92 6.87 12.34
N ILE A 381 -3.37 8.12 12.41
CA ILE A 381 -3.49 8.91 13.63
C ILE A 381 -4.89 9.50 13.70
N SER A 382 -5.57 9.36 14.83
CA SER A 382 -6.90 9.92 15.06
C SER A 382 -6.88 10.75 16.35
N ILE A 383 -7.09 12.06 16.21
CA ILE A 383 -7.19 13.01 17.32
C ILE A 383 -8.65 13.28 17.59
N PHE A 384 -9.09 13.12 18.84
CA PHE A 384 -10.47 13.34 19.27
C PHE A 384 -10.52 14.56 20.18
N ILE A 385 -11.36 15.53 19.81
CA ILE A 385 -11.56 16.79 20.53
C ILE A 385 -13.04 17.07 20.71
N PHE A 386 -13.46 17.57 21.84
CA PHE A 386 -14.86 17.85 22.16
C PHE A 386 -15.76 16.62 21.97
N GLY A 387 -16.78 16.70 21.16
CA GLY A 387 -17.69 15.61 20.82
C GLY A 387 -19.03 15.75 21.54
N ASN A 388 -19.69 16.88 21.37
CA ASN A 388 -21.07 17.09 21.80
C ASN A 388 -21.97 17.55 20.65
N LYS A 389 -23.26 17.40 20.86
CA LYS A 389 -24.34 17.78 19.92
C LYS A 389 -25.62 18.14 20.67
N ILE A 390 -26.55 18.78 20.00
CA ILE A 390 -27.89 19.00 20.53
C ILE A 390 -28.68 17.69 20.45
N GLY A 391 -29.27 17.27 21.57
CA GLY A 391 -30.20 16.17 21.70
C GLY A 391 -31.62 16.55 21.25
N GLU A 392 -32.55 15.60 21.34
CA GLU A 392 -33.98 15.79 20.90
C GLU A 392 -34.69 16.85 21.73
N ASN A 393 -34.36 16.98 23.02
CA ASN A 393 -35.00 17.95 23.93
C ASN A 393 -34.15 19.24 24.08
N THR A 394 -33.30 19.56 23.10
CA THR A 394 -32.40 20.72 23.11
C THR A 394 -31.26 20.66 24.16
N GLU A 395 -31.11 19.57 24.91
CA GLU A 395 -30.02 19.33 25.83
C GLU A 395 -28.72 19.06 25.07
N ILE A 396 -27.58 19.34 25.72
CA ILE A 396 -26.26 19.02 25.17
C ILE A 396 -25.93 17.58 25.56
N ILE A 397 -25.77 16.73 24.57
CA ILE A 397 -25.43 15.31 24.74
C ILE A 397 -24.12 14.96 24.05
N GLU A 398 -23.52 13.82 24.41
CA GLU A 398 -22.37 13.28 23.71
C GLU A 398 -22.67 12.95 22.24
N ALA A 399 -21.73 13.26 21.37
CA ALA A 399 -21.85 12.96 19.96
C ALA A 399 -21.54 11.47 19.70
N SER A 400 -22.56 10.64 19.55
CA SER A 400 -22.45 9.22 19.24
C SER A 400 -21.62 8.93 17.99
N GLY A 401 -21.60 9.85 17.01
CA GLY A 401 -20.77 9.74 15.82
C GLY A 401 -19.26 9.75 16.12
N VAL A 402 -18.83 10.56 17.10
CA VAL A 402 -17.43 10.62 17.53
C VAL A 402 -17.01 9.31 18.22
N LEU A 403 -17.91 8.72 19.02
CA LEU A 403 -17.68 7.42 19.64
C LEU A 403 -17.65 6.28 18.62
N GLU A 404 -18.44 6.35 17.55
CA GLU A 404 -18.37 5.38 16.45
C GLU A 404 -17.05 5.52 15.67
N GLU A 405 -16.59 6.74 15.41
CA GLU A 405 -15.29 7.02 14.80
C GLU A 405 -14.14 6.49 15.64
N PHE A 406 -14.21 6.62 16.96
CA PHE A 406 -13.26 6.02 17.89
C PHE A 406 -13.19 4.49 17.74
N LYS A 407 -14.33 3.80 17.71
CA LYS A 407 -14.37 2.34 17.54
C LYS A 407 -13.72 1.91 16.22
N ILE A 408 -14.03 2.60 15.12
CA ILE A 408 -13.45 2.32 13.80
C ILE A 408 -11.93 2.59 13.81
N ALA A 409 -11.47 3.68 14.45
CA ALA A 409 -10.06 4.00 14.57
C ALA A 409 -9.30 2.93 15.38
N HIS A 410 -9.91 2.42 16.45
CA HIS A 410 -9.36 1.33 17.25
C HIS A 410 -9.25 0.03 16.43
N ASP A 411 -10.31 -0.36 15.72
CA ASP A 411 -10.34 -1.55 14.88
C ASP A 411 -9.27 -1.50 13.76
N ASN A 412 -8.98 -0.29 13.25
CA ASN A 412 -7.92 -0.04 12.27
C ASN A 412 -6.50 0.06 12.88
N ASN A 413 -6.35 -0.09 14.21
CA ASN A 413 -5.09 0.08 14.93
C ASN A 413 -4.45 1.47 14.73
N ASN A 414 -5.25 2.52 14.60
CA ASN A 414 -4.77 3.90 14.56
C ASN A 414 -4.15 4.31 15.91
N ILE A 415 -3.22 5.27 15.88
CA ILE A 415 -2.77 5.96 17.08
C ILE A 415 -3.91 6.87 17.52
N ILE A 416 -4.49 6.61 18.69
CA ILE A 416 -5.67 7.35 19.20
C ILE A 416 -5.23 8.36 20.22
N ILE A 417 -5.57 9.63 20.02
CA ILE A 417 -5.17 10.76 20.86
C ILE A 417 -6.43 11.53 21.29
N PRO A 418 -7.04 11.16 22.43
CA PRO A 418 -8.18 11.87 22.96
C PRO A 418 -7.73 13.07 23.82
N ILE A 419 -8.23 14.25 23.53
CA ILE A 419 -7.95 15.46 24.29
C ILE A 419 -9.07 15.66 25.32
N GLY A 420 -8.96 14.92 26.43
CA GLY A 420 -10.01 14.83 27.45
C GLY A 420 -10.38 16.15 28.10
N CYS A 421 -9.46 17.13 28.19
CA CYS A 421 -9.73 18.45 28.74
C CYS A 421 -10.72 19.27 27.89
N THR A 422 -10.98 18.90 26.65
CA THR A 422 -11.98 19.55 25.79
C THR A 422 -13.42 19.05 26.07
N GLY A 423 -13.59 18.03 26.92
CA GLY A 423 -14.92 17.52 27.32
C GLY A 423 -15.62 16.65 26.26
N GLY A 424 -16.91 16.38 26.44
CA GLY A 424 -17.74 15.58 25.54
C GLY A 424 -17.22 14.17 25.32
N ALA A 425 -17.45 13.60 24.13
CA ALA A 425 -17.03 12.26 23.78
C ALA A 425 -15.49 12.05 23.87
N SER A 426 -14.71 13.12 23.67
CA SER A 426 -13.25 13.06 23.85
C SER A 426 -12.85 12.71 25.29
N LYS A 427 -13.56 13.23 26.28
CA LYS A 427 -13.37 12.88 27.69
C LYS A 427 -13.70 11.42 27.98
N THR A 428 -14.80 10.94 27.43
CA THR A 428 -15.21 9.54 27.54
C THR A 428 -14.16 8.60 26.90
N ILE A 429 -13.67 8.93 25.71
CA ILE A 429 -12.61 8.18 25.04
C ILE A 429 -11.31 8.20 25.88
N TRP A 430 -10.94 9.36 26.45
CA TRP A 430 -9.79 9.44 27.32
C TRP A 430 -9.92 8.51 28.54
N ASN A 431 -11.09 8.48 29.20
CA ASN A 431 -11.37 7.61 30.33
C ASN A 431 -11.25 6.13 29.95
N ILE A 432 -11.81 5.72 28.78
CA ILE A 432 -11.72 4.34 28.28
C ILE A 432 -10.26 3.92 28.13
N ILE A 433 -9.44 4.73 27.46
CA ILE A 433 -8.03 4.43 27.22
C ILE A 433 -7.22 4.50 28.51
N ASN A 434 -7.51 5.45 29.40
CA ASN A 434 -6.80 5.56 30.67
C ASN A 434 -6.98 4.33 31.56
N ASN A 435 -8.16 3.71 31.53
CA ASN A 435 -8.46 2.51 32.31
C ASN A 435 -7.71 1.26 31.78
N ASP A 436 -7.33 1.25 30.50
CA ASP A 436 -6.61 0.14 29.88
C ASP A 436 -5.50 0.63 28.93
N PHE A 437 -4.67 1.54 29.45
CA PHE A 437 -3.64 2.23 28.65
C PHE A 437 -2.68 1.27 27.93
N GLU A 438 -2.29 0.16 28.57
CA GLU A 438 -1.32 -0.78 28.01
C GLU A 438 -1.86 -1.57 26.80
N SER A 439 -3.17 -1.76 26.68
CA SER A 439 -3.76 -2.41 25.49
C SER A 439 -3.67 -1.53 24.25
N TYR A 440 -3.82 -0.22 24.43
CA TYR A 440 -3.72 0.78 23.36
C TYR A 440 -2.27 1.14 23.00
N PHE A 441 -1.39 1.20 24.01
CA PHE A 441 -0.01 1.65 23.84
C PHE A 441 1.00 0.65 24.41
N LYS A 442 1.03 -0.56 23.83
CA LYS A 442 1.89 -1.68 24.24
C LYS A 442 3.36 -1.25 24.35
N ASN A 443 4.02 -1.67 25.44
CA ASN A 443 5.43 -1.37 25.72
C ASN A 443 5.76 0.15 25.71
N SER A 444 4.82 0.98 26.16
CA SER A 444 5.00 2.42 26.18
C SER A 444 6.01 2.88 27.22
N SER A 445 6.68 4.01 26.95
CA SER A 445 7.56 4.62 27.93
C SER A 445 6.75 5.38 29.00
N ASN A 446 7.32 5.53 30.20
CA ASN A 446 6.71 6.38 31.24
C ASN A 446 6.45 7.82 30.74
N LYS A 447 7.32 8.33 29.87
CA LYS A 447 7.14 9.64 29.24
C LYS A 447 5.86 9.73 28.42
N LEU A 448 5.54 8.67 27.63
CA LEU A 448 4.31 8.62 26.84
C LEU A 448 3.08 8.62 27.74
N LYS A 449 3.10 7.83 28.82
CA LYS A 449 2.01 7.77 29.80
C LYS A 449 1.80 9.11 30.50
N GLN A 450 2.86 9.79 30.86
CA GLN A 450 2.80 11.15 31.47
C GLN A 450 2.18 12.17 30.50
N LEU A 451 2.56 12.15 29.21
CA LEU A 451 1.95 13.01 28.20
C LEU A 451 0.46 12.72 28.03
N PHE A 452 0.08 11.43 27.99
CA PHE A 452 -1.33 11.05 27.89
C PHE A 452 -2.16 11.57 29.09
N GLN A 453 -1.61 11.50 30.31
CA GLN A 453 -2.28 12.02 31.49
C GLN A 453 -2.56 13.53 31.39
N LYS A 454 -1.62 14.28 30.82
CA LYS A 454 -1.77 15.72 30.63
C LYS A 454 -2.97 16.09 29.75
N PHE A 455 -3.33 15.26 28.76
CA PHE A 455 -4.48 15.53 27.86
C PHE A 455 -5.82 15.66 28.57
N ASN A 456 -5.87 15.36 29.85
CA ASN A 456 -7.05 15.53 30.70
C ASN A 456 -6.94 16.69 31.70
N HIS A 457 -5.84 17.40 31.72
CA HIS A 457 -5.65 18.55 32.61
C HIS A 457 -5.98 19.85 31.86
N ASN A 458 -6.41 20.86 32.61
CA ASN A 458 -6.60 22.19 32.06
C ASN A 458 -5.25 22.83 31.71
N TYR A 459 -5.12 23.30 30.51
CA TYR A 459 -3.97 24.06 30.04
C TYR A 459 -4.24 25.57 30.15
N GLU A 460 -3.27 26.33 30.62
CA GLU A 460 -3.37 27.78 30.62
C GLU A 460 -3.24 28.35 29.19
N LYS A 461 -2.30 27.77 28.39
CA LYS A 461 -2.02 28.18 27.01
C LYS A 461 -2.25 27.02 26.06
N GLU A 462 -2.92 27.28 24.93
CA GLU A 462 -3.22 26.29 23.89
C GLU A 462 -1.95 25.73 23.24
N ASP A 463 -0.90 26.56 23.12
CA ASP A 463 0.37 26.15 22.52
C ASP A 463 1.06 25.03 23.32
N GLU A 464 0.89 25.00 24.64
CA GLU A 464 1.44 23.92 25.48
C GLU A 464 0.75 22.59 25.16
N LEU A 465 -0.59 22.59 25.06
CA LEU A 465 -1.36 21.43 24.68
C LEU A 465 -0.98 20.93 23.29
N ILE A 466 -0.88 21.84 22.31
CA ILE A 466 -0.49 21.51 20.94
C ILE A 466 0.91 20.87 20.90
N ASN A 467 1.87 21.43 21.64
CA ASN A 467 3.22 20.88 21.73
C ASN A 467 3.22 19.48 22.37
N ASP A 468 2.43 19.26 23.41
CA ASP A 468 2.30 17.94 24.03
C ASP A 468 1.65 16.93 23.07
N ILE A 469 0.65 17.32 22.24
CA ILE A 469 0.07 16.49 21.20
C ILE A 469 1.13 16.10 20.13
N ILE A 470 1.88 17.07 19.64
CA ILE A 470 2.93 16.82 18.64
C ILE A 470 4.02 15.91 19.23
N ASN A 471 4.45 16.14 20.45
CA ASN A 471 5.42 15.29 21.14
C ASN A 471 4.91 13.85 21.33
N PHE A 472 3.62 13.69 21.63
CA PHE A 472 3.00 12.37 21.73
C PHE A 472 2.99 11.63 20.39
N ILE A 473 2.64 12.34 19.31
CA ILE A 473 2.71 11.81 17.94
C ILE A 473 4.15 11.39 17.62
N ASP A 474 5.12 12.26 17.83
CA ASP A 474 6.55 12.01 17.54
C ASP A 474 7.09 10.77 18.27
N ILE A 475 6.68 10.54 19.52
CA ILE A 475 7.10 9.36 20.28
C ILE A 475 6.42 8.09 19.75
N THR A 476 5.14 8.16 19.37
CA THR A 476 4.37 6.99 18.92
C THR A 476 4.67 6.58 17.48
N VAL A 477 4.98 7.54 16.61
CA VAL A 477 5.31 7.28 15.20
C VAL A 477 6.73 6.72 15.04
N LYS A 478 7.68 7.11 15.89
CA LYS A 478 9.08 6.62 15.86
C LYS A 478 9.25 5.19 16.38
N LYS A 479 8.22 4.62 17.02
CA LYS A 479 8.15 3.21 17.43
C LYS A 479 7.62 2.33 16.30
#